data_833f05b5449c9c98879db6c6c9560b93
#
_entry.id   833f05b5449c9c98879db6c6c9560b93
#
_cell.length_a   1.000
_cell.length_b   1.000
_cell.length_c   1.000
_cell.angle_alpha   90.00
_cell.angle_beta   90.00
_cell.angle_gamma   90.00
#
_symmetry.space_group_name_H-M   'P 1'
#
loop_
_entity.id
_entity.type
_entity.pdbx_description
1 polymer ?
#
loop_
_entity_poly.entity_id
_entity_poly.type
_entity_poly.pdbx_seq_one_letter_code
_entity_poly.pdbx_strand_id
1 'polypeptide(L)'
;MIESEVIVTTKHGRMPTFMAAPEGEGQFPGVIFYMDAPGIREELRNMARRIAKHGYVCLLPDMYYRLGTVRFDIPRRDDGMSGVIRASMNSLTTPFVNDDTAAMLAWFD
;
A
#
# COMPACT_ATOMS: atom_id res chain seq x y z
N MET A 1 -11.31 -11.56 10.73
CA MET A 1 -10.30 -11.01 9.79
C MET A 1 -9.16 -10.42 10.58
N ILE A 2 -7.95 -10.69 10.15
CA ILE A 2 -6.75 -10.14 10.76
C ILE A 2 -6.37 -8.88 9.98
N GLU A 3 -6.16 -7.77 10.69
CA GLU A 3 -5.72 -6.50 10.10
C GLU A 3 -4.56 -5.97 10.92
N SER A 4 -3.57 -5.42 10.26
CA SER A 4 -2.40 -4.87 10.95
C SER A 4 -1.66 -3.90 10.04
N GLU A 5 -1.04 -2.89 10.66
CA GLU A 5 -0.01 -2.11 9.99
C GLU A 5 1.31 -2.86 10.20
N VAL A 6 1.95 -3.21 9.09
CA VAL A 6 3.25 -3.89 9.12
C VAL A 6 4.28 -3.00 8.43
N ILE A 7 5.54 -3.24 8.74
CA ILE A 7 6.64 -2.55 8.07
C ILE A 7 7.33 -3.55 7.15
N VAL A 8 7.32 -3.23 5.87
CA VAL A 8 8.09 -3.99 4.87
C VAL A 8 9.41 -3.26 4.68
N THR A 9 10.52 -3.88 5.06
CA THR A 9 11.83 -3.27 4.90
C THR A 9 12.29 -3.44 3.46
N THR A 10 12.58 -2.31 2.81
CA THR A 10 13.12 -2.28 1.45
C THR A 10 14.56 -1.80 1.48
N LYS A 11 15.25 -1.84 0.37
CA LYS A 11 16.59 -1.27 0.31
C LYS A 11 16.62 0.26 0.39
N HIS A 12 15.45 0.91 0.32
CA HIS A 12 15.32 2.36 0.43
C HIS A 12 14.79 2.81 1.79
N GLY A 13 14.40 1.89 2.68
CA GLY A 13 13.90 2.22 3.99
C GLY A 13 12.76 1.33 4.45
N ARG A 14 11.98 1.85 5.39
CA ARG A 14 10.89 1.13 6.03
C ARG A 14 9.57 1.59 5.42
N MET A 15 8.91 0.68 4.71
CA MET A 15 7.66 0.98 4.01
C MET A 15 6.46 0.56 4.84
N PRO A 16 5.68 1.52 5.38
CA PRO A 16 4.43 1.19 6.07
C PRO A 16 3.46 0.51 5.10
N THR A 17 2.83 -0.55 5.57
CA THR A 17 1.97 -1.37 4.71
C THR A 17 0.77 -1.83 5.51
N PHE A 18 -0.43 -1.61 4.99
CA PHE A 18 -1.64 -2.17 5.58
C PHE A 18 -1.79 -3.61 5.13
N MET A 19 -1.98 -4.52 6.08
CA MET A 19 -2.17 -5.95 5.81
C MET A 19 -3.55 -6.37 6.26
N ALA A 20 -4.26 -7.08 5.41
CA ALA A 20 -5.52 -7.74 5.75
C ALA A 20 -5.45 -9.20 5.32
N ALA A 21 -5.92 -10.10 6.17
CA ALA A 21 -5.83 -11.53 5.93
C ALA A 21 -7.04 -12.25 6.53
N PRO A 22 -7.40 -13.43 5.99
CA PRO A 22 -8.41 -14.28 6.61
C PRO A 22 -7.90 -14.80 7.96
N GLU A 23 -8.82 -15.11 8.85
CA GLU A 23 -8.52 -15.84 10.06
C GLU A 23 -8.37 -17.33 9.75
N GLY A 24 -7.72 -18.05 10.66
CA GLY A 24 -7.59 -19.47 10.58
C GLY A 24 -6.20 -19.93 10.22
N GLU A 25 -6.02 -21.25 10.29
CA GLU A 25 -4.76 -21.90 9.97
C GLU A 25 -4.68 -22.19 8.49
N GLY A 26 -3.47 -22.25 7.97
CA GLY A 26 -3.19 -22.57 6.60
C GLY A 26 -2.47 -21.45 5.88
N GLN A 27 -2.16 -21.72 4.63
CA GLN A 27 -1.50 -20.75 3.77
C GLN A 27 -2.52 -20.17 2.80
N PHE A 28 -2.52 -18.85 2.71
CA PHE A 28 -3.38 -18.13 1.76
C PHE A 28 -2.49 -17.45 0.72
N PRO A 29 -2.93 -17.42 -0.55
CA PRO A 29 -2.17 -16.72 -1.57
C PRO A 29 -2.06 -15.23 -1.25
N GLY A 30 -0.92 -14.63 -1.59
CA GLY A 30 -0.68 -13.22 -1.40
C GLY A 30 -1.15 -12.38 -2.58
N VAL A 31 -1.67 -11.21 -2.27
CA VAL A 31 -2.04 -10.18 -3.25
C VAL A 31 -1.38 -8.87 -2.85
N ILE A 32 -0.68 -8.25 -3.78
CA ILE A 32 -0.20 -6.88 -3.61
C ILE A 32 -1.22 -5.97 -4.27
N PHE A 33 -1.86 -5.12 -3.46
CA PHE A 33 -2.84 -4.16 -3.93
C PHE A 33 -2.19 -2.78 -3.91
N TYR A 34 -1.75 -2.32 -5.07
CA TYR A 34 -1.10 -1.02 -5.18
C TYR A 34 -2.10 0.11 -4.97
N MET A 35 -1.67 1.13 -4.23
CA MET A 35 -2.46 2.34 -4.07
C MET A 35 -2.58 3.09 -5.41
N ASP A 36 -3.58 3.96 -5.48
CA ASP A 36 -3.71 4.90 -6.60
C ASP A 36 -2.96 6.22 -6.30
N ALA A 37 -3.06 7.19 -7.21
CA ALA A 37 -2.32 8.44 -7.09
C ALA A 37 -2.58 9.21 -5.80
N PRO A 38 -3.83 9.33 -5.30
CA PRO A 38 -4.06 9.96 -4.00
C PRO A 38 -3.48 9.23 -2.80
N GLY A 39 -3.09 7.98 -2.94
CA GLY A 39 -2.40 7.24 -1.89
C GLY A 39 -3.31 6.60 -0.85
N ILE A 40 -2.72 6.27 0.28
CA ILE A 40 -3.38 5.47 1.32
C ILE A 40 -4.52 6.26 1.97
N ARG A 41 -5.69 5.62 2.07
CA ARG A 41 -6.88 6.14 2.73
C ARG A 41 -7.84 5.00 3.04
N GLU A 42 -8.87 5.27 3.82
CA GLU A 42 -9.80 4.24 4.30
C GLU A 42 -10.51 3.50 3.15
N GLU A 43 -10.83 4.21 2.08
CA GLU A 43 -11.44 3.58 0.90
C GLU A 43 -10.58 2.42 0.38
N LEU A 44 -9.26 2.63 0.29
CA LEU A 44 -8.34 1.58 -0.16
C LEU A 44 -8.22 0.46 0.88
N ARG A 45 -8.23 0.80 2.16
CA ARG A 45 -8.22 -0.22 3.22
C ARG A 45 -9.46 -1.10 3.15
N ASN A 46 -10.62 -0.51 2.86
CA ASN A 46 -11.86 -1.27 2.68
C ASN A 46 -11.77 -2.23 1.49
N MET A 47 -11.14 -1.82 0.40
CA MET A 47 -10.91 -2.69 -0.75
C MET A 47 -9.98 -3.85 -0.39
N ALA A 48 -8.92 -3.58 0.36
CA ALA A 48 -7.99 -4.62 0.83
C ALA A 48 -8.71 -5.64 1.72
N ARG A 49 -9.60 -5.18 2.59
CA ARG A 49 -10.43 -6.06 3.43
C ARG A 49 -11.33 -6.97 2.60
N ARG A 50 -11.92 -6.43 1.52
CA ARG A 50 -12.73 -7.23 0.61
C ARG A 50 -11.92 -8.31 -0.08
N ILE A 51 -10.71 -7.98 -0.52
CA ILE A 51 -9.80 -8.96 -1.12
C ILE A 51 -9.50 -10.07 -0.12
N ALA A 52 -9.18 -9.70 1.13
CA ALA A 52 -8.87 -10.67 2.18
C ALA A 52 -10.06 -11.60 2.48
N LYS A 53 -11.29 -11.10 2.41
CA LYS A 53 -12.48 -11.92 2.63
C LYS A 53 -12.60 -13.06 1.64
N HIS A 54 -11.98 -12.97 0.48
CA HIS A 54 -12.00 -13.99 -0.54
C HIS A 54 -10.87 -15.01 -0.41
N GLY A 55 -10.12 -14.98 0.69
CA GLY A 55 -9.11 -15.98 0.99
C GLY A 55 -7.69 -15.56 0.62
N TYR A 56 -7.38 -14.27 0.66
CA TYR A 56 -6.06 -13.76 0.29
C TYR A 56 -5.42 -13.00 1.45
N VAL A 57 -4.09 -13.08 1.54
CA VAL A 57 -3.31 -12.13 2.35
C VAL A 57 -3.03 -10.93 1.47
N CYS A 58 -3.65 -9.79 1.79
CA CYS A 58 -3.55 -8.58 0.98
C CYS A 58 -2.61 -7.57 1.62
N LEU A 59 -1.62 -7.12 0.87
CA LEU A 59 -0.74 -6.01 1.26
C LEU A 59 -1.12 -4.78 0.47
N LEU A 60 -1.35 -3.68 1.18
CA LEU A 60 -1.58 -2.34 0.60
C LEU A 60 -0.42 -1.45 1.05
N PRO A 61 0.63 -1.32 0.23
CA PRO A 61 1.82 -0.57 0.63
C PRO A 61 1.64 0.93 0.45
N ASP A 62 2.25 1.69 1.37
CA ASP A 62 2.38 3.13 1.22
C ASP A 62 3.58 3.43 0.30
N MET A 63 3.32 3.57 -0.98
CA MET A 63 4.37 3.74 -1.98
C MET A 63 5.02 5.11 -1.93
N TYR A 64 4.43 6.08 -1.21
CA TYR A 64 5.04 7.41 -1.03
C TYR A 64 5.96 7.50 0.18
N TYR A 65 6.31 6.38 0.80
CA TYR A 65 7.07 6.37 2.05
C TYR A 65 8.42 7.10 1.97
N ARG A 66 9.01 7.19 0.76
CA ARG A 66 10.26 7.95 0.57
C ARG A 66 10.07 9.44 0.81
N LEU A 67 8.86 9.94 0.59
CA LEU A 67 8.50 11.35 0.82
C LEU A 67 8.13 11.62 2.28
N GLY A 68 7.93 10.57 3.06
CA GLY A 68 7.36 10.66 4.41
C GLY A 68 5.92 10.14 4.41
N THR A 69 5.13 10.57 5.39
CA THR A 69 3.71 10.22 5.43
C THR A 69 2.93 11.24 4.62
N VAL A 70 2.33 10.79 3.52
CA VAL A 70 1.59 11.64 2.59
C VAL A 70 0.13 11.18 2.58
N ARG A 71 -0.78 12.07 2.97
CA ARG A 71 -2.22 11.79 3.01
C ARG A 71 -2.97 12.97 2.42
N PHE A 72 -4.02 12.67 1.66
CA PHE A 72 -4.84 13.70 1.00
C PHE A 72 -6.29 13.57 1.43
N ASP A 73 -6.90 14.71 1.71
CA ASP A 73 -8.35 14.80 2.01
C ASP A 73 -9.10 14.96 0.68
N ILE A 74 -9.42 13.83 0.06
CA ILE A 74 -10.00 13.81 -1.30
C ILE A 74 -11.30 14.59 -1.40
N PRO A 75 -12.24 14.55 -0.40
CA PRO A 75 -13.43 15.37 -0.47
C PRO A 75 -13.18 16.88 -0.58
N ARG A 76 -11.98 17.34 -0.18
CA ARG A 76 -11.58 18.74 -0.27
C ARG A 76 -10.58 19.00 -1.40
N ARG A 77 -10.50 18.09 -2.37
CA ARG A 77 -9.55 18.20 -3.47
C ARG A 77 -9.79 19.47 -4.28
N ASP A 78 -8.72 20.20 -4.53
CA ASP A 78 -8.68 21.38 -5.38
C ASP A 78 -7.49 21.28 -6.34
N ASP A 79 -7.27 22.33 -7.14
CA ASP A 79 -6.18 22.34 -8.12
C ASP A 79 -4.81 22.24 -7.45
N GLY A 80 -4.64 22.90 -6.30
CA GLY A 80 -3.39 22.82 -5.55
C GLY A 80 -3.10 21.42 -5.09
N MET A 81 -4.08 20.76 -4.49
CA MET A 81 -3.95 19.37 -4.06
C MET A 81 -3.67 18.44 -5.24
N SER A 82 -4.36 18.65 -6.36
CA SER A 82 -4.14 17.85 -7.57
C SER A 82 -2.70 17.98 -8.08
N GLY A 83 -2.11 19.17 -8.00
CA GLY A 83 -0.71 19.38 -8.35
C GLY A 83 0.25 18.61 -7.44
N VAL A 84 -0.01 18.60 -6.12
CA VAL A 84 0.81 17.84 -5.16
C VAL A 84 0.66 16.35 -5.39
N ILE A 85 -0.54 15.86 -5.66
CA ILE A 85 -0.77 14.44 -5.97
C ILE A 85 0.04 14.05 -7.20
N ARG A 86 0.01 14.86 -8.25
CA ARG A 86 0.77 14.60 -9.48
C ARG A 86 2.27 14.56 -9.21
N ALA A 87 2.78 15.51 -8.42
CA ALA A 87 4.19 15.55 -8.05
C ALA A 87 4.59 14.32 -7.25
N SER A 88 3.73 13.89 -6.32
CA SER A 88 3.96 12.68 -5.52
C SER A 88 4.01 11.44 -6.42
N MET A 89 3.07 11.32 -7.34
CA MET A 89 3.04 10.21 -8.29
C MET A 89 4.28 10.19 -9.17
N ASN A 90 4.75 11.36 -9.61
CA ASN A 90 5.94 11.47 -10.46
C ASN A 90 7.23 11.10 -9.71
N SER A 91 7.21 11.07 -8.39
CA SER A 91 8.36 10.59 -7.59
C SER A 91 8.55 9.09 -7.66
N LEU A 92 7.51 8.35 -8.07
CA LEU A 92 7.57 6.89 -8.20
C LEU A 92 8.11 6.53 -9.58
N THR A 93 9.31 5.98 -9.60
CA THR A 93 9.93 5.49 -10.83
C THR A 93 9.76 3.98 -10.92
N THR A 94 9.87 3.43 -12.12
CA THR A 94 9.78 1.98 -12.32
C THR A 94 10.81 1.23 -11.48
N PRO A 95 12.08 1.64 -11.38
CA PRO A 95 13.03 0.97 -10.49
C PRO A 95 12.59 0.98 -9.03
N PHE A 96 12.04 2.08 -8.52
CA PHE A 96 11.57 2.14 -7.14
C PHE A 96 10.40 1.19 -6.89
N VAL A 97 9.44 1.16 -7.81
CA VAL A 97 8.29 0.25 -7.69
C VAL A 97 8.76 -1.20 -7.73
N ASN A 98 9.72 -1.53 -8.60
CA ASN A 98 10.26 -2.88 -8.68
C ASN A 98 10.99 -3.29 -7.40
N ASP A 99 11.78 -2.39 -6.81
CA ASP A 99 12.49 -2.66 -5.56
C ASP A 99 11.51 -2.90 -4.41
N ASP A 100 10.45 -2.08 -4.33
CA ASP A 100 9.44 -2.21 -3.29
C ASP A 100 8.63 -3.50 -3.47
N THR A 101 8.31 -3.85 -4.71
CA THR A 101 7.61 -5.10 -5.02
C THR A 101 8.44 -6.31 -4.62
N ALA A 102 9.75 -6.30 -4.90
CA ALA A 102 10.63 -7.39 -4.49
C ALA A 102 10.63 -7.57 -2.98
N ALA A 103 10.64 -6.47 -2.21
CA ALA A 103 10.59 -6.53 -0.76
C ALA A 103 9.27 -7.12 -0.25
N MET A 104 8.14 -6.78 -0.89
CA MET A 104 6.84 -7.33 -0.53
C MET A 104 6.73 -8.81 -0.86
N LEU A 105 7.28 -9.24 -1.99
CA LEU A 105 7.31 -10.66 -2.35
C LEU A 105 8.12 -11.45 -1.32
N ALA A 106 9.24 -10.90 -0.86
CA ALA A 106 10.04 -11.54 0.20
C ALA A 106 9.28 -11.59 1.53
N TRP A 107 8.46 -10.60 1.82
CA TRP A 107 7.67 -10.56 3.05
C TRP A 107 6.67 -11.73 3.13
N PHE A 108 6.11 -12.16 2.00
CA PHE A 108 5.18 -13.28 1.96
C PHE A 108 5.84 -14.63 2.26
N ASP A 109 7.14 -14.74 2.13
CA ASP A 109 7.86 -16.00 2.35
C ASP A 109 8.05 -16.35 3.83
#